data_b7f77d1024f0c8f1ebbd3f598a63e430
#
_entry.id   b7f77d1024f0c8f1ebbd3f598a63e430
#
_cell.length_a   1.000
_cell.length_b   1.000
_cell.length_c   1.000
_cell.angle_alpha   90.00
_cell.angle_beta   90.00
_cell.angle_gamma   90.00
#
_symmetry.space_group_name_H-M   'P 1'
#
loop_
_entity.id
_entity.type
_entity.pdbx_description
1 polymer ?
#
loop_
_entity_poly.entity_id
_entity_poly.type
_entity_poly.pdbx_seq_one_letter_code
_entity_poly.pdbx_strand_id
1 'polypeptide(L)'
;DQRWIEAGRMESDVDYKFRLDLPGTKERYRLVLAYDDDNDQSLEERRRPTDGEVPTDERSLFAGLLRTLSDEGGEWETKLSGGIKVKLPPDPFVRARAKRYVTLNPQWQLELRSGAEWFNSSGFRGSFDVIFKRLLTENLLFQASTPFDWREEEDTLEFGQVFSLYQDITSRDAIRYQLAMFGTSLHSSKVNTYYVSADYRRRIHKNWLFMDLTPQLAFPREEDFQGVASLTLSLEIYFR
;
A
#
# COMPACT_ATOMS: atom_id res chain seq x y z
N ASP A 1 14.99 -5.66 -2.34
CA ASP A 1 14.91 -4.58 -3.33
C ASP A 1 16.22 -3.80 -3.39
N GLN A 2 16.58 -3.27 -4.52
CA GLN A 2 17.76 -2.41 -4.71
C GLN A 2 17.32 -1.16 -5.45
N ARG A 3 17.72 0.00 -4.93
CA ARG A 3 17.37 1.32 -5.46
C ARG A 3 18.61 2.15 -5.73
N TRP A 4 18.63 2.84 -6.87
CA TRP A 4 19.61 3.84 -7.23
C TRP A 4 18.96 5.21 -7.23
N ILE A 5 19.50 6.15 -6.48
CA ILE A 5 19.07 7.56 -6.42
C ILE A 5 20.19 8.39 -7.06
N GLU A 6 19.85 9.54 -7.61
CA GLU A 6 20.78 10.47 -8.30
C GLU A 6 22.04 10.82 -7.47
N ALA A 7 21.98 10.67 -6.14
CA ALA A 7 23.12 10.85 -5.21
C ALA A 7 24.04 9.63 -5.08
N GLY A 8 23.84 8.54 -5.86
CA GLY A 8 24.68 7.34 -5.81
C GLY A 8 24.51 6.46 -4.57
N ARG A 9 23.41 6.63 -3.81
CA ARG A 9 23.09 5.78 -2.65
C ARG A 9 22.41 4.49 -3.12
N MET A 10 22.87 3.35 -2.59
CA MET A 10 22.29 2.02 -2.85
C MET A 10 21.67 1.49 -1.57
N GLU A 11 20.41 1.12 -1.63
CA GLU A 11 19.62 0.57 -0.51
C GLU A 11 19.13 -0.84 -0.85
N SER A 12 19.16 -1.76 0.12
CA SER A 12 18.67 -3.13 -0.06
C SER A 12 17.75 -3.54 1.08
N ASP A 13 16.61 -4.16 0.75
CA ASP A 13 15.60 -4.57 1.70
C ASP A 13 15.11 -6.02 1.52
N VAL A 14 14.70 -6.68 2.62
CA VAL A 14 14.20 -8.07 2.66
C VAL A 14 13.02 -8.18 3.64
N ASP A 15 11.83 -8.47 3.12
CA ASP A 15 10.59 -8.63 3.90
C ASP A 15 10.20 -10.08 4.12
N TYR A 16 9.70 -10.40 5.34
CA TYR A 16 9.14 -11.70 5.69
C TYR A 16 7.73 -11.55 6.26
N LYS A 17 6.76 -12.31 5.72
CA LYS A 17 5.40 -12.44 6.28
C LYS A 17 5.08 -13.91 6.55
N PHE A 18 4.68 -14.23 7.78
CA PHE A 18 4.24 -15.57 8.15
C PHE A 18 2.76 -15.55 8.55
N ARG A 19 1.97 -16.46 7.98
CA ARG A 19 0.54 -16.62 8.27
C ARG A 19 0.23 -18.06 8.59
N LEU A 20 -0.46 -18.32 9.69
CA LEU A 20 -0.89 -19.66 10.12
C LEU A 20 -2.41 -19.67 10.26
N ASP A 21 -3.07 -20.54 9.50
CA ASP A 21 -4.50 -20.80 9.66
C ASP A 21 -4.72 -21.71 10.88
N LEU A 22 -5.62 -21.32 11.78
CA LEU A 22 -5.90 -22.08 12.99
C LEU A 22 -6.81 -23.26 12.66
N PRO A 23 -6.36 -24.51 12.89
CA PRO A 23 -7.18 -25.70 12.62
C PRO A 23 -8.43 -25.71 13.52
N GLY A 24 -9.58 -26.13 12.95
CA GLY A 24 -10.84 -26.27 13.71
C GLY A 24 -11.70 -25.02 13.78
N THR A 25 -11.26 -23.87 13.27
CA THR A 25 -12.02 -22.60 13.33
C THR A 25 -12.82 -22.30 12.07
N LYS A 26 -13.03 -23.26 11.17
CA LYS A 26 -13.69 -23.09 9.84
C LYS A 26 -13.09 -21.92 9.04
N GLU A 27 -11.77 -21.73 9.11
CA GLU A 27 -11.00 -20.70 8.42
C GLU A 27 -11.38 -19.24 8.76
N ARG A 28 -12.18 -19.04 9.81
CA ARG A 28 -12.65 -17.71 10.23
C ARG A 28 -11.61 -16.92 11.03
N TYR A 29 -10.61 -17.61 11.61
CA TYR A 29 -9.57 -16.99 12.44
C TYR A 29 -8.19 -17.38 11.94
N ARG A 30 -7.32 -16.40 11.82
CA ARG A 30 -5.90 -16.58 11.46
C ARG A 30 -5.01 -15.99 12.52
N LEU A 31 -4.00 -16.74 12.93
CA LEU A 31 -2.87 -16.16 13.65
C LEU A 31 -1.97 -15.49 12.61
N VAL A 32 -1.69 -14.21 12.81
CA VAL A 32 -0.80 -13.42 11.95
C VAL A 32 0.42 -13.05 12.77
N LEU A 33 1.58 -13.44 12.29
CA LEU A 33 2.86 -12.95 12.73
C LEU A 33 3.45 -12.21 11.54
N ALA A 34 3.53 -10.91 11.61
CA ALA A 34 4.01 -10.08 10.51
C ALA A 34 4.88 -8.95 11.02
N TYR A 35 5.89 -8.61 10.26
CA TYR A 35 6.48 -7.29 10.34
C TYR A 35 5.57 -6.34 9.57
N ASP A 36 5.15 -5.26 10.20
CA ASP A 36 4.25 -4.26 9.58
C ASP A 36 4.85 -2.88 9.80
N ASP A 37 5.24 -2.24 8.71
CA ASP A 37 5.79 -0.88 8.71
C ASP A 37 4.70 0.18 8.47
N ASP A 38 3.44 -0.26 8.24
CA ASP A 38 2.34 0.60 7.81
C ASP A 38 1.97 1.72 8.81
N ASN A 39 2.49 1.66 10.04
CA ASN A 39 1.97 2.54 11.11
C ASN A 39 2.62 3.92 11.15
N ASP A 40 3.87 4.04 10.73
CA ASP A 40 4.65 5.29 10.85
C ASP A 40 4.90 5.92 9.47
N GLN A 41 4.61 5.20 8.37
CA GLN A 41 4.76 5.71 7.01
C GLN A 41 3.63 6.69 6.64
N SER A 42 4.00 7.77 5.93
CA SER A 42 3.04 8.71 5.35
C SER A 42 2.18 8.04 4.26
N LEU A 43 1.04 8.64 3.92
CA LEU A 43 0.20 8.17 2.84
C LEU A 43 0.95 8.14 1.50
N GLU A 44 1.83 9.11 1.28
CA GLU A 44 2.70 9.20 0.11
C GLU A 44 3.65 8.01 0.03
N GLU A 45 4.42 7.72 1.09
CA GLU A 45 5.36 6.60 1.16
C GLU A 45 4.69 5.26 0.89
N ARG A 46 3.55 5.00 1.52
CA ARG A 46 2.78 3.76 1.29
C ARG A 46 2.26 3.58 -0.13
N ARG A 47 2.15 4.64 -0.91
CA ARG A 47 1.58 4.64 -2.26
C ARG A 47 2.62 4.78 -3.36
N ARG A 48 3.82 5.21 -3.06
CA ARG A 48 4.92 5.23 -4.02
C ARG A 48 5.29 3.80 -4.42
N PRO A 49 5.50 3.53 -5.71
CA PRO A 49 5.88 2.20 -6.18
C PRO A 49 7.28 1.76 -5.71
N THR A 50 8.10 2.71 -5.33
CA THR A 50 9.53 2.56 -5.10
C THR A 50 9.97 2.88 -3.68
N ASP A 51 9.09 3.36 -2.83
CA ASP A 51 9.43 3.61 -1.44
C ASP A 51 9.37 2.31 -0.63
N GLY A 52 10.34 1.47 -0.92
CA GLY A 52 10.86 0.51 0.02
C GLY A 52 11.94 1.16 0.90
N GLU A 53 11.81 2.43 1.26
CA GLU A 53 12.47 2.93 2.46
C GLU A 53 11.77 2.27 3.63
N VAL A 54 12.27 1.12 3.99
CA VAL A 54 12.05 0.56 5.31
C VAL A 54 12.87 1.45 6.22
N PRO A 55 12.24 2.22 7.12
CA PRO A 55 12.97 2.84 8.20
C PRO A 55 13.73 1.71 8.89
N THR A 56 15.04 1.70 8.77
CA THR A 56 15.93 0.60 9.17
C THR A 56 15.92 0.37 10.68
N ASP A 57 15.23 1.21 11.46
CA ASP A 57 15.34 1.22 12.92
C ASP A 57 14.09 0.74 13.67
N GLU A 58 12.90 0.60 13.07
CA GLU A 58 11.69 0.20 13.81
C GLU A 58 10.78 -0.80 13.09
N ARG A 59 11.33 -1.91 12.59
CA ARG A 59 10.49 -3.04 12.20
C ARG A 59 9.77 -3.62 13.39
N SER A 60 8.49 -3.32 13.50
CA SER A 60 7.68 -3.82 14.58
C SER A 60 7.08 -5.17 14.25
N LEU A 61 7.35 -6.16 15.09
CA LEU A 61 6.72 -7.46 15.01
C LEU A 61 5.31 -7.37 15.61
N PHE A 62 4.30 -7.76 14.82
CA PHE A 62 2.91 -7.86 15.25
C PHE A 62 2.54 -9.33 15.45
N ALA A 63 1.97 -9.62 16.62
CA ALA A 63 1.31 -10.89 16.90
C ALA A 63 -0.17 -10.63 17.15
N GLY A 64 -1.06 -11.19 16.34
CA GLY A 64 -2.48 -10.89 16.46
C GLY A 64 -3.40 -11.92 15.85
N LEU A 65 -4.69 -11.77 16.13
CA LEU A 65 -5.77 -12.58 15.60
C LEU A 65 -6.55 -11.78 14.55
N LEU A 66 -6.72 -12.35 13.38
CA LEU A 66 -7.51 -11.82 12.29
C LEU A 66 -8.82 -12.60 12.14
N ARG A 67 -9.95 -11.91 12.08
CA ARG A 67 -11.25 -12.46 11.72
C ARG A 67 -11.79 -11.78 10.48
N THR A 68 -12.12 -12.57 9.45
CA THR A 68 -12.80 -12.10 8.26
C THR A 68 -14.30 -12.29 8.44
N LEU A 69 -15.07 -11.23 8.23
CA LEU A 69 -16.51 -11.23 8.20
C LEU A 69 -16.92 -10.87 6.76
N SER A 70 -17.49 -11.82 6.03
CA SER A 70 -18.08 -11.56 4.72
C SER A 70 -19.60 -11.56 4.87
N ASP A 71 -20.27 -10.58 4.28
CA ASP A 71 -21.73 -10.62 4.17
C ASP A 71 -22.15 -11.70 3.16
N GLU A 72 -23.21 -12.45 3.44
CA GLU A 72 -23.70 -13.51 2.55
C GLU A 72 -24.17 -12.96 1.18
N GLY A 73 -24.38 -11.65 1.06
CA GLY A 73 -24.67 -10.94 -0.19
C GLY A 73 -23.43 -10.51 -0.99
N GLY A 74 -22.22 -10.66 -0.47
CA GLY A 74 -20.96 -10.49 -1.21
C GLY A 74 -20.51 -9.06 -1.52
N GLU A 75 -21.27 -8.03 -1.15
CA GLU A 75 -20.90 -6.63 -1.45
C GLU A 75 -19.86 -6.05 -0.48
N TRP A 76 -19.88 -6.47 0.79
CA TRP A 76 -18.96 -6.02 1.82
C TRP A 76 -18.02 -7.13 2.28
N GLU A 77 -16.74 -6.81 2.33
CA GLU A 77 -15.72 -7.61 2.99
C GLU A 77 -15.20 -6.83 4.20
N THR A 78 -15.45 -7.34 5.41
CA THR A 78 -14.99 -6.72 6.65
C THR A 78 -13.95 -7.60 7.33
N LYS A 79 -12.85 -7.02 7.76
CA LYS A 79 -11.79 -7.69 8.51
C LYS A 79 -11.60 -7.00 9.85
N LEU A 80 -11.65 -7.76 10.92
CA LEU A 80 -11.32 -7.31 12.28
C LEU A 80 -10.05 -8.00 12.71
N SER A 81 -9.11 -7.24 13.25
CA SER A 81 -7.89 -7.79 13.84
C SER A 81 -7.58 -7.09 15.16
N GLY A 82 -6.94 -7.81 16.06
CA GLY A 82 -6.45 -7.27 17.32
C GLY A 82 -5.25 -8.08 17.79
N GLY A 83 -4.34 -7.43 18.46
CA GLY A 83 -3.10 -8.06 18.88
C GLY A 83 -2.20 -7.10 19.64
N ILE A 84 -0.92 -7.40 19.61
CA ILE A 84 0.13 -6.65 20.30
C ILE A 84 1.27 -6.39 19.32
N LYS A 85 1.69 -5.13 19.21
CA LYS A 85 2.97 -4.75 18.62
C LYS A 85 4.08 -5.11 19.62
N VAL A 86 5.02 -5.94 19.18
CA VAL A 86 6.10 -6.43 20.04
C VAL A 86 7.19 -5.38 20.11
N LYS A 87 7.00 -4.44 21.06
CA LYS A 87 7.99 -3.42 21.45
C LYS A 87 8.01 -3.31 22.97
N LEU A 88 8.88 -2.54 23.55
CA LEU A 88 8.92 -2.27 24.99
C LEU A 88 8.58 -0.78 25.26
N PRO A 89 7.46 -0.50 25.94
CA PRO A 89 6.43 -1.42 26.44
C PRO A 89 5.60 -2.02 25.31
N PRO A 90 4.98 -3.22 25.50
CA PRO A 90 4.09 -3.83 24.51
C PRO A 90 2.92 -2.90 24.17
N ASP A 91 2.57 -2.79 22.90
CA ASP A 91 1.55 -1.87 22.40
C ASP A 91 0.35 -2.63 21.84
N PRO A 92 -0.76 -2.74 22.58
CA PRO A 92 -1.97 -3.37 22.09
C PRO A 92 -2.63 -2.53 21.00
N PHE A 93 -3.24 -3.22 20.04
CA PHE A 93 -3.95 -2.59 18.93
C PHE A 93 -5.26 -3.30 18.60
N VAL A 94 -6.19 -2.55 18.04
CA VAL A 94 -7.40 -3.04 17.39
C VAL A 94 -7.51 -2.37 16.02
N ARG A 95 -7.89 -3.15 14.99
CA ARG A 95 -7.99 -2.68 13.61
C ARG A 95 -9.26 -3.25 12.97
N ALA A 96 -10.05 -2.37 12.34
CA ALA A 96 -11.18 -2.74 11.50
C ALA A 96 -10.93 -2.24 10.07
N ARG A 97 -11.18 -3.08 9.08
CA ARG A 97 -11.10 -2.71 7.66
C ARG A 97 -12.36 -3.18 6.95
N ALA A 98 -12.95 -2.33 6.13
CA ALA A 98 -14.09 -2.66 5.31
C ALA A 98 -13.80 -2.30 3.85
N LYS A 99 -14.29 -3.15 2.95
CA LYS A 99 -14.14 -2.99 1.51
C LYS A 99 -15.47 -3.30 0.84
N ARG A 100 -15.85 -2.46 -0.12
CA ARG A 100 -17.05 -2.64 -0.92
C ARG A 100 -16.75 -2.47 -2.40
N TYR A 101 -17.32 -3.36 -3.21
CA TYR A 101 -17.32 -3.23 -4.65
C TYR A 101 -18.71 -2.85 -5.14
N VAL A 102 -18.77 -1.85 -6.01
CA VAL A 102 -20.00 -1.43 -6.68
C VAL A 102 -19.76 -1.43 -8.18
N THR A 103 -20.43 -2.28 -8.91
CA THR A 103 -20.41 -2.29 -10.37
C THR A 103 -21.37 -1.21 -10.88
N LEU A 104 -20.81 -0.14 -11.44
CA LEU A 104 -21.62 0.96 -11.99
C LEU A 104 -22.18 0.59 -13.36
N ASN A 105 -21.36 -0.06 -14.18
CA ASN A 105 -21.74 -0.64 -15.47
C ASN A 105 -20.66 -1.67 -15.90
N PRO A 106 -20.80 -2.38 -17.04
CA PRO A 106 -19.83 -3.42 -17.44
C PRO A 106 -18.38 -2.97 -17.57
N GLN A 107 -18.13 -1.68 -17.74
CA GLN A 107 -16.78 -1.12 -17.93
C GLN A 107 -16.27 -0.39 -16.66
N TRP A 108 -17.15 0.05 -15.77
CA TRP A 108 -16.81 0.85 -14.60
C TRP A 108 -17.12 0.13 -13.30
N GLN A 109 -16.13 0.06 -12.44
CA GLN A 109 -16.25 -0.44 -11.08
C GLN A 109 -15.80 0.64 -10.08
N LEU A 110 -16.57 0.83 -9.02
CA LEU A 110 -16.20 1.63 -7.86
C LEU A 110 -15.81 0.68 -6.74
N GLU A 111 -14.66 0.92 -6.13
CA GLU A 111 -14.21 0.23 -4.92
C GLU A 111 -14.05 1.26 -3.81
N LEU A 112 -14.72 1.03 -2.69
CA LEU A 112 -14.59 1.81 -1.47
C LEU A 112 -13.82 1.00 -0.44
N ARG A 113 -12.79 1.60 0.14
CA ARG A 113 -12.03 1.02 1.24
C ARG A 113 -12.08 1.97 2.42
N SER A 114 -12.30 1.44 3.61
CA SER A 114 -12.21 2.19 4.86
C SER A 114 -11.43 1.39 5.89
N GLY A 115 -10.71 2.09 6.76
CA GLY A 115 -9.98 1.52 7.87
C GLY A 115 -10.13 2.39 9.11
N ALA A 116 -10.19 1.74 10.26
CA ALA A 116 -10.10 2.38 11.55
C ALA A 116 -9.16 1.54 12.40
N GLU A 117 -8.18 2.17 13.01
CA GLU A 117 -7.16 1.54 13.81
C GLU A 117 -7.01 2.30 15.11
N TRP A 118 -6.71 1.60 16.17
CA TRP A 118 -6.36 2.18 17.47
C TRP A 118 -5.15 1.46 18.03
N PHE A 119 -4.18 2.24 18.46
CA PHE A 119 -2.99 1.78 19.18
C PHE A 119 -2.93 2.47 20.52
N ASN A 120 -2.47 1.76 21.53
CA ASN A 120 -2.32 2.36 22.86
C ASN A 120 -1.26 3.49 22.87
N SER A 121 -0.27 3.42 21.99
CA SER A 121 0.81 4.42 21.93
C SER A 121 0.46 5.65 21.11
N SER A 122 -0.23 5.51 19.96
CA SER A 122 -0.45 6.58 18.98
C SER A 122 -1.92 6.98 18.78
N GLY A 123 -2.86 6.37 19.55
CA GLY A 123 -4.27 6.71 19.48
C GLY A 123 -4.97 6.17 18.24
N PHE A 124 -5.94 6.94 17.72
CA PHE A 124 -6.77 6.56 16.58
C PHE A 124 -6.16 6.98 15.26
N ARG A 125 -6.40 6.14 14.24
CA ARG A 125 -6.13 6.41 12.84
C ARG A 125 -7.33 5.99 12.00
N GLY A 126 -7.75 6.86 11.09
CA GLY A 126 -8.81 6.60 10.13
C GLY A 126 -8.28 6.66 8.70
N SER A 127 -8.68 5.72 7.85
CA SER A 127 -8.34 5.74 6.42
C SER A 127 -9.57 5.57 5.55
N PHE A 128 -9.59 6.22 4.40
CA PHE A 128 -10.64 6.08 3.41
C PHE A 128 -10.05 6.20 2.01
N ASP A 129 -10.46 5.34 1.09
CA ASP A 129 -9.98 5.37 -0.29
C ASP A 129 -11.15 5.12 -1.25
N VAL A 130 -11.30 6.00 -2.23
CA VAL A 130 -12.28 5.90 -3.31
C VAL A 130 -11.53 5.53 -4.58
N ILE A 131 -11.82 4.37 -5.14
CA ILE A 131 -11.10 3.83 -6.29
C ILE A 131 -12.08 3.59 -7.43
N PHE A 132 -11.93 4.35 -8.51
CA PHE A 132 -12.62 4.10 -9.76
C PHE A 132 -11.73 3.28 -10.70
N LYS A 133 -12.29 2.21 -11.26
CA LYS A 133 -11.61 1.36 -12.23
C LYS A 133 -12.40 1.33 -13.52
N ARG A 134 -11.70 1.43 -14.65
CA ARG A 134 -12.28 1.31 -15.98
C ARG A 134 -11.45 0.40 -16.86
N LEU A 135 -12.06 -0.66 -17.35
CA LEU A 135 -11.47 -1.48 -18.38
C LEU A 135 -11.59 -0.74 -19.72
N LEU A 136 -10.48 -0.30 -20.29
CA LEU A 136 -10.43 0.43 -21.57
C LEU A 136 -10.38 -0.54 -22.74
N THR A 137 -9.57 -1.59 -22.61
CA THR A 137 -9.49 -2.73 -23.53
C THR A 137 -9.23 -4.00 -22.71
N GLU A 138 -9.19 -5.17 -23.35
CA GLU A 138 -8.89 -6.44 -22.66
C GLU A 138 -7.55 -6.43 -21.91
N ASN A 139 -6.59 -5.61 -22.36
CA ASN A 139 -5.23 -5.56 -21.81
C ASN A 139 -4.92 -4.21 -21.13
N LEU A 140 -5.90 -3.30 -21.05
CA LEU A 140 -5.67 -1.94 -20.57
C LEU A 140 -6.70 -1.54 -19.52
N LEU A 141 -6.26 -1.36 -18.28
CA LEU A 141 -7.08 -0.94 -17.14
C LEU A 141 -6.64 0.44 -16.64
N PHE A 142 -7.56 1.38 -16.61
CA PHE A 142 -7.39 2.67 -15.95
C PHE A 142 -7.92 2.61 -14.52
N GLN A 143 -7.19 3.22 -13.58
CA GLN A 143 -7.60 3.36 -12.19
C GLN A 143 -7.33 4.80 -11.71
N ALA A 144 -8.32 5.39 -11.05
CA ALA A 144 -8.17 6.62 -10.27
C ALA A 144 -8.47 6.34 -8.81
N SER A 145 -7.57 6.69 -7.91
CA SER A 145 -7.67 6.48 -6.46
C SER A 145 -7.51 7.80 -5.74
N THR A 146 -8.42 8.06 -4.79
CA THR A 146 -8.39 9.25 -3.93
C THR A 146 -8.32 8.78 -2.48
N PRO A 147 -7.11 8.53 -1.96
CA PRO A 147 -6.90 8.13 -0.58
C PRO A 147 -6.91 9.32 0.38
N PHE A 148 -7.42 9.05 1.59
CA PHE A 148 -7.38 9.91 2.76
C PHE A 148 -6.88 9.11 3.95
N ASP A 149 -6.07 9.71 4.80
CA ASP A 149 -5.55 9.13 6.04
C ASP A 149 -5.51 10.21 7.11
N TRP A 150 -6.15 9.94 8.26
CA TRP A 150 -6.18 10.83 9.40
C TRP A 150 -5.51 10.17 10.60
N ARG A 151 -4.68 10.91 11.31
CA ARG A 151 -3.98 10.48 12.53
C ARG A 151 -4.28 11.43 13.68
N GLU A 152 -4.74 10.85 14.80
CA GLU A 152 -5.06 11.60 16.00
C GLU A 152 -3.81 12.22 16.62
N GLU A 153 -2.71 11.47 16.71
CA GLU A 153 -1.46 11.91 17.35
C GLU A 153 -0.90 13.21 16.76
N GLU A 154 -0.99 13.35 15.44
CA GLU A 154 -0.47 14.52 14.72
C GLU A 154 -1.55 15.55 14.40
N ASP A 155 -2.84 15.23 14.67
CA ASP A 155 -4.02 15.97 14.18
C ASP A 155 -3.92 16.33 12.69
N THR A 156 -3.45 15.36 11.90
CA THR A 156 -3.10 15.55 10.50
C THR A 156 -3.99 14.71 9.61
N LEU A 157 -4.52 15.33 8.55
CA LEU A 157 -5.17 14.67 7.43
C LEU A 157 -4.23 14.68 6.23
N GLU A 158 -3.81 13.50 5.82
CA GLU A 158 -3.11 13.29 4.55
C GLU A 158 -4.12 12.95 3.47
N PHE A 159 -3.88 13.42 2.26
CA PHE A 159 -4.74 13.16 1.11
C PHE A 159 -3.91 12.99 -0.16
N GLY A 160 -4.48 12.31 -1.14
CA GLY A 160 -3.80 12.11 -2.42
C GLY A 160 -4.76 11.92 -3.58
N GLN A 161 -4.20 12.02 -4.77
CA GLN A 161 -4.84 11.63 -6.01
C GLN A 161 -3.85 10.82 -6.83
N VAL A 162 -4.24 9.60 -7.19
CA VAL A 162 -3.38 8.67 -7.95
C VAL A 162 -4.12 8.22 -9.19
N PHE A 163 -3.51 8.43 -10.36
CA PHE A 163 -3.97 7.89 -11.63
C PHE A 163 -3.00 6.79 -12.07
N SER A 164 -3.52 5.62 -12.37
CA SER A 164 -2.73 4.47 -12.82
C SER A 164 -3.31 3.90 -14.10
N LEU A 165 -2.42 3.52 -15.01
CA LEU A 165 -2.76 2.83 -16.23
C LEU A 165 -1.98 1.51 -16.26
N TYR A 166 -2.68 0.39 -16.16
CA TYR A 166 -2.11 -0.96 -16.19
C TYR A 166 -2.25 -1.52 -17.59
N GLN A 167 -1.17 -2.00 -18.15
CA GLN A 167 -1.13 -2.58 -19.48
C GLN A 167 -0.43 -3.94 -19.45
N ASP A 168 -1.14 -4.99 -19.86
CA ASP A 168 -0.54 -6.28 -20.17
C ASP A 168 0.05 -6.24 -21.59
N ILE A 169 1.40 -6.27 -21.69
CA ILE A 169 2.12 -6.23 -22.96
C ILE A 169 2.17 -7.62 -23.58
N THR A 170 2.53 -8.60 -22.75
CA THR A 170 2.55 -10.03 -23.11
C THR A 170 2.05 -10.87 -21.95
N SER A 171 1.96 -12.20 -22.11
CA SER A 171 1.65 -13.10 -21.00
C SER A 171 2.71 -13.12 -19.87
N ARG A 172 3.86 -12.46 -20.06
CA ARG A 172 4.98 -12.41 -19.10
C ARG A 172 5.35 -10.99 -18.69
N ASP A 173 4.92 -9.99 -19.45
CA ASP A 173 5.33 -8.60 -19.29
C ASP A 173 4.11 -7.71 -19.07
N ALA A 174 4.14 -6.93 -18.02
CA ALA A 174 3.14 -5.90 -17.73
C ALA A 174 3.83 -4.58 -17.40
N ILE A 175 3.14 -3.47 -17.61
CA ILE A 175 3.61 -2.15 -17.24
C ILE A 175 2.50 -1.39 -16.55
N ARG A 176 2.84 -0.63 -15.50
CA ARG A 176 1.96 0.31 -14.83
C ARG A 176 2.55 1.71 -14.95
N TYR A 177 1.86 2.60 -15.61
CA TYR A 177 2.15 4.03 -15.56
C TYR A 177 1.39 4.65 -14.42
N GLN A 178 2.03 5.55 -13.68
CA GLN A 178 1.40 6.20 -12.54
C GLN A 178 1.74 7.68 -12.52
N LEU A 179 0.71 8.50 -12.26
CA LEU A 179 0.81 9.92 -11.95
C LEU A 179 0.12 10.14 -10.62
N ALA A 180 0.79 10.79 -9.68
CA ALA A 180 0.22 11.03 -8.36
C ALA A 180 0.58 12.39 -7.80
N MET A 181 -0.28 12.86 -6.90
CA MET A 181 -0.01 13.98 -6.01
C MET A 181 -0.43 13.60 -4.59
N PHE A 182 0.33 14.09 -3.60
CA PHE A 182 0.03 13.93 -2.19
C PHE A 182 0.16 15.26 -1.47
N GLY A 183 -0.59 15.39 -0.39
CA GLY A 183 -0.61 16.58 0.44
C GLY A 183 -1.06 16.28 1.85
N THR A 184 -0.90 17.27 2.70
CA THR A 184 -1.28 17.22 4.12
C THR A 184 -2.04 18.47 4.51
N SER A 185 -2.89 18.34 5.52
CA SER A 185 -3.61 19.47 6.13
C SER A 185 -2.91 20.01 7.38
N LEU A 186 -1.70 19.59 7.71
CA LEU A 186 -0.95 20.12 8.86
C LEU A 186 -0.79 21.65 8.70
N HIS A 187 -1.40 22.42 9.58
CA HIS A 187 -1.46 23.90 9.60
C HIS A 187 -2.18 24.55 8.40
N SER A 188 -2.17 23.96 7.22
CA SER A 188 -2.92 24.41 6.03
C SER A 188 -2.85 23.33 4.95
N SER A 189 -3.95 23.12 4.20
CA SER A 189 -3.95 22.15 3.10
C SER A 189 -2.90 22.52 2.05
N LYS A 190 -1.90 21.68 1.90
CA LYS A 190 -0.78 21.86 0.96
C LYS A 190 -0.47 20.57 0.24
N VAL A 191 -0.16 20.68 -1.03
CA VAL A 191 0.44 19.60 -1.79
C VAL A 191 1.92 19.52 -1.43
N ASN A 192 2.40 18.34 -1.06
CA ASN A 192 3.77 18.09 -0.65
C ASN A 192 4.60 17.57 -1.81
N THR A 193 4.00 16.73 -2.68
CA THR A 193 4.74 16.11 -3.76
C THR A 193 3.86 15.80 -4.95
N TYR A 194 4.49 15.79 -6.13
CA TYR A 194 3.99 15.15 -7.34
C TYR A 194 4.99 14.10 -7.78
N TYR A 195 4.53 12.99 -8.38
CA TYR A 195 5.45 12.09 -9.06
C TYR A 195 4.84 11.42 -10.28
N VAL A 196 5.71 11.01 -11.18
CA VAL A 196 5.40 10.15 -12.31
C VAL A 196 6.33 8.94 -12.27
N SER A 197 5.79 7.76 -12.50
CA SER A 197 6.57 6.51 -12.54
C SER A 197 6.03 5.56 -13.62
N ALA A 198 6.87 4.60 -13.97
CA ALA A 198 6.51 3.49 -14.84
C ALA A 198 7.09 2.20 -14.26
N ASP A 199 6.23 1.30 -13.77
CA ASP A 199 6.64 0.00 -13.25
C ASP A 199 6.57 -1.05 -14.35
N TYR A 200 7.70 -1.51 -14.83
CA TYR A 200 7.79 -2.64 -15.73
C TYR A 200 8.03 -3.92 -14.96
N ARG A 201 7.07 -4.84 -15.01
CA ARG A 201 7.16 -6.16 -14.37
C ARG A 201 7.33 -7.24 -15.40
N ARG A 202 8.34 -8.08 -15.21
CA ARG A 202 8.62 -9.25 -16.04
C ARG A 202 8.67 -10.52 -15.25
N ARG A 203 7.91 -11.53 -15.66
CA ARG A 203 8.04 -12.90 -15.16
C ARG A 203 9.24 -13.58 -15.80
N ILE A 204 10.35 -13.73 -15.04
CA ILE A 204 11.60 -14.32 -15.52
C ILE A 204 11.50 -15.85 -15.60
N HIS A 205 10.99 -16.48 -14.54
CA HIS A 205 10.94 -17.94 -14.49
C HIS A 205 9.64 -18.46 -13.88
N LYS A 206 8.93 -19.32 -14.66
CA LYS A 206 7.64 -19.93 -14.28
C LYS A 206 6.70 -18.90 -13.60
N ASN A 207 6.14 -19.24 -12.42
CA ASN A 207 5.23 -18.38 -11.66
C ASN A 207 5.80 -17.97 -10.30
N TRP A 208 7.12 -18.07 -10.13
CA TRP A 208 7.74 -17.84 -8.84
C TRP A 208 8.88 -16.79 -8.85
N LEU A 209 9.39 -16.40 -10.01
CA LEU A 209 10.47 -15.39 -10.10
C LEU A 209 10.03 -14.24 -11.01
N PHE A 210 9.97 -13.05 -10.43
CA PHE A 210 9.62 -11.80 -11.11
C PHE A 210 10.74 -10.77 -10.93
N MET A 211 10.87 -9.90 -11.91
CA MET A 211 11.72 -8.72 -11.88
C MET A 211 10.86 -7.51 -12.12
N ASP A 212 11.02 -6.49 -11.30
CA ASP A 212 10.38 -5.19 -11.46
C ASP A 212 11.46 -4.13 -11.68
N LEU A 213 11.24 -3.25 -12.65
CA LEU A 213 12.08 -2.10 -12.96
C LEU A 213 11.21 -0.85 -12.92
N THR A 214 11.52 0.07 -12.01
CA THR A 214 10.70 1.25 -11.76
C THR A 214 11.50 2.54 -11.84
N PRO A 215 11.60 3.18 -13.02
CA PRO A 215 11.98 4.58 -13.10
C PRO A 215 10.89 5.48 -12.50
N GLN A 216 11.30 6.47 -11.71
CA GLN A 216 10.44 7.47 -11.11
C GLN A 216 11.07 8.85 -11.17
N LEU A 217 10.25 9.87 -11.37
CA LEU A 217 10.58 11.27 -11.23
C LEU A 217 9.63 11.90 -10.22
N ALA A 218 10.15 12.34 -9.09
CA ALA A 218 9.41 12.99 -8.02
C ALA A 218 9.72 14.49 -7.98
N PHE A 219 8.76 15.28 -7.52
CA PHE A 219 8.85 16.74 -7.38
C PHE A 219 8.41 17.10 -5.95
N PRO A 220 9.26 16.88 -4.94
CA PRO A 220 8.93 17.19 -3.54
C PRO A 220 8.96 18.70 -3.30
N ARG A 221 8.08 19.17 -2.42
CA ARG A 221 8.05 20.58 -2.01
C ARG A 221 9.33 20.99 -1.27
N GLU A 222 9.93 20.08 -0.52
CA GLU A 222 11.17 20.31 0.23
C GLU A 222 12.33 20.69 -0.68
N GLU A 223 12.28 20.23 -1.93
CA GLU A 223 13.23 20.56 -3.00
C GLU A 223 12.70 21.67 -3.95
N ASP A 224 11.78 22.52 -3.46
CA ASP A 224 11.14 23.57 -4.29
C ASP A 224 10.52 23.02 -5.58
N PHE A 225 10.00 21.79 -5.54
CA PHE A 225 9.49 21.06 -6.69
C PHE A 225 10.52 20.83 -7.81
N GLN A 226 11.81 20.78 -7.49
CA GLN A 226 12.81 20.32 -8.42
C GLN A 226 12.70 18.82 -8.61
N GLY A 227 12.92 18.36 -9.86
CA GLY A 227 12.77 16.95 -10.21
C GLY A 227 13.89 16.10 -9.60
N VAL A 228 13.51 15.08 -8.82
CA VAL A 228 14.41 14.06 -8.28
C VAL A 228 14.14 12.74 -9.00
N ALA A 229 15.12 12.24 -9.76
CA ALA A 229 15.01 10.98 -10.48
C ALA A 229 15.48 9.80 -9.63
N SER A 230 14.78 8.69 -9.71
CA SER A 230 15.19 7.42 -9.08
C SER A 230 14.90 6.24 -10.01
N LEU A 231 15.67 5.16 -9.84
CA LEU A 231 15.48 3.90 -10.53
C LEU A 231 15.59 2.77 -9.52
N THR A 232 14.51 1.99 -9.41
CA THR A 232 14.46 0.81 -8.54
C THR A 232 14.46 -0.45 -9.36
N LEU A 233 15.26 -1.44 -8.96
CA LEU A 233 15.27 -2.80 -9.48
C LEU A 233 14.93 -3.76 -8.34
N SER A 234 13.83 -4.52 -8.49
CA SER A 234 13.39 -5.50 -7.52
C SER A 234 13.36 -6.90 -8.12
N LEU A 235 13.71 -7.90 -7.30
CA LEU A 235 13.55 -9.31 -7.62
C LEU A 235 12.63 -9.95 -6.58
N GLU A 236 11.51 -10.50 -7.03
CA GLU A 236 10.50 -11.09 -6.16
C GLU A 236 10.44 -12.61 -6.38
N ILE A 237 10.57 -13.37 -5.29
CA ILE A 237 10.59 -14.83 -5.30
C ILE A 237 9.40 -15.34 -4.47
N TYR A 238 8.51 -16.11 -5.11
CA TYR A 238 7.39 -16.78 -4.45
C TYR A 238 7.74 -18.22 -4.14
N PHE A 239 7.81 -18.57 -2.86
CA PHE A 239 7.93 -19.97 -2.42
C PHE A 239 6.52 -20.56 -2.25
N ARG A 240 6.29 -21.74 -2.83
CA ARG A 240 5.06 -22.54 -2.66
C ARG A 240 5.37 -23.82 -1.92
#